data_3d48abf94f02a3a555c89330f53d2ddd
#
_entry.id   3d48abf94f02a3a555c89330f53d2ddd
#
_cell.length_a   1.000
_cell.length_b   1.000
_cell.length_c   1.000
_cell.angle_alpha   90.00
_cell.angle_beta   90.00
_cell.angle_gamma   90.00
#
_symmetry.space_group_name_H-M   'P 1'
#
loop_
_entity.id
_entity.type
_entity.pdbx_description
1 polymer ?
#
loop_
_entity_poly.entity_id
_entity_poly.type
_entity_poly.pdbx_seq_one_letter_code
_entity_poly.pdbx_strand_id
1 'polypeptide(L)'
;MNIIFLVLGLITSSTSYEIAKIPIGIVIKEATCEQAFKKHTNWVENPNYQDGNGELWGSYKYKGKTVFFHYCKDSFGKIIR
;
A
#
# COMPACT_ATOMS: atom_id res chain seq x y z
N MET A 1 24.04 -5.06 2.90
CA MET A 1 23.22 -3.84 3.08
C MET A 1 21.77 -4.23 3.28
N ASN A 2 21.14 -3.70 4.31
CA ASN A 2 19.74 -4.03 4.60
C ASN A 2 18.81 -3.05 3.85
N ILE A 3 18.18 -3.51 2.80
CA ILE A 3 17.24 -2.70 2.02
C ILE A 3 15.84 -2.92 2.58
N ILE A 4 15.10 -1.84 2.71
CA ILE A 4 13.71 -1.88 3.15
C ILE A 4 12.81 -1.83 1.93
N PHE A 5 11.79 -2.68 1.93
CA PHE A 5 10.82 -2.78 0.84
C PHE A 5 9.43 -2.43 1.34
N LEU A 6 8.72 -1.65 0.57
CA LEU A 6 7.28 -1.47 0.71
C LEU A 6 6.61 -2.60 -0.08
N VAL A 7 5.78 -3.39 0.59
CA VAL A 7 5.08 -4.52 -0.03
C VAL A 7 3.61 -4.17 -0.15
N LEU A 8 3.07 -4.29 -1.34
CA LEU A 8 1.67 -3.99 -1.63
C LEU A 8 0.96 -5.24 -2.13
N GLY A 9 -0.22 -5.49 -1.59
CA GLY A 9 -1.13 -6.49 -2.15
C GLY A 9 -2.10 -5.79 -3.09
N LEU A 10 -2.12 -6.20 -4.35
CA LEU A 10 -2.91 -5.55 -5.41
C LEU A 10 -3.98 -6.51 -5.91
N ILE A 11 -5.21 -6.04 -5.97
CA ILE A 11 -6.31 -6.84 -6.50
C ILE A 11 -6.23 -6.84 -8.03
N THR A 12 -6.14 -8.02 -8.63
CA THR A 12 -6.12 -8.18 -10.09
C THR A 12 -7.46 -8.67 -10.65
N SER A 13 -8.23 -9.38 -9.81
CA SER A 13 -9.60 -9.79 -10.13
C SER A 13 -10.35 -10.09 -8.84
N SER A 14 -11.60 -10.51 -8.93
CA SER A 14 -12.40 -10.87 -7.75
C SER A 14 -11.83 -12.03 -6.95
N THR A 15 -10.96 -12.84 -7.56
CA THR A 15 -10.40 -14.05 -6.94
C THR A 15 -8.88 -14.08 -6.94
N SER A 16 -8.22 -13.04 -7.47
CA SER A 16 -6.78 -13.03 -7.65
C SER A 16 -6.16 -11.73 -7.15
N TYR A 17 -4.92 -11.82 -6.74
CA TYR A 17 -4.12 -10.65 -6.35
C TYR A 17 -2.66 -10.88 -6.76
N GLU A 18 -1.89 -9.79 -6.76
CA GLU A 18 -0.46 -9.86 -6.98
C GLU A 18 0.26 -9.06 -5.90
N ILE A 19 1.56 -9.34 -5.73
CA ILE A 19 2.39 -8.66 -4.75
C ILE A 19 3.38 -7.77 -5.50
N ALA A 20 3.43 -6.49 -5.10
CA ALA A 20 4.44 -5.55 -5.58
C ALA A 20 5.41 -5.25 -4.45
N LYS A 21 6.72 -5.27 -4.75
CA LYS A 21 7.77 -4.91 -3.80
C LYS A 21 8.53 -3.71 -4.33
N ILE A 22 8.55 -2.64 -3.54
CA ILE A 22 9.18 -1.37 -3.93
C ILE A 22 10.32 -1.08 -2.95
N PRO A 23 11.58 -1.00 -3.40
CA PRO A 23 12.67 -0.61 -2.50
C PRO A 23 12.52 0.87 -2.12
N ILE A 24 12.57 1.18 -0.83
CA ILE A 24 12.32 2.54 -0.33
C ILE A 24 13.47 3.11 0.48
N GLY A 25 14.50 2.35 0.78
CA GLY A 25 15.66 2.87 1.49
C GLY A 25 16.36 1.84 2.33
N ILE A 26 17.32 2.29 3.12
CA ILE A 26 18.16 1.43 3.96
C ILE A 26 17.93 1.64 5.46
N VAL A 27 17.25 2.71 5.83
CA VAL A 27 16.87 3.00 7.22
C VAL A 27 15.40 3.38 7.22
N ILE A 28 14.61 2.76 8.09
CA ILE A 28 13.21 3.07 8.14
C ILE A 28 12.72 3.20 9.58
N LYS A 29 11.82 4.14 9.77
CA LYS A 29 10.97 4.25 10.94
C LYS A 29 9.54 4.01 10.47
N GLU A 30 8.67 3.63 11.39
CA GLU A 30 7.27 3.35 11.10
C GLU A 30 6.58 4.45 10.30
N ALA A 31 6.80 5.70 10.70
CA ALA A 31 6.24 6.85 9.96
C ALA A 31 6.75 6.93 8.52
N THR A 32 7.99 6.50 8.27
CA THR A 32 8.56 6.50 6.93
C THR A 32 7.89 5.45 6.04
N CYS A 33 7.52 4.31 6.58
CA CYS A 33 6.79 3.28 5.82
C CYS A 33 5.43 3.82 5.34
N GLU A 34 4.69 4.46 6.23
CA GLU A 34 3.40 5.05 5.87
C GLU A 34 3.56 6.18 4.85
N GLN A 35 4.56 7.02 5.01
CA GLN A 35 4.85 8.08 4.06
C GLN A 35 5.22 7.52 2.68
N ALA A 36 6.01 6.45 2.63
CA ALA A 36 6.36 5.80 1.38
C ALA A 36 5.12 5.19 0.71
N PHE A 37 4.23 4.59 1.48
CA PHE A 37 2.98 4.08 0.96
C PHE A 37 2.16 5.20 0.31
N LYS A 38 1.98 6.32 0.99
CA LYS A 38 1.24 7.47 0.45
C LYS A 38 1.91 8.08 -0.76
N LYS A 39 3.25 8.06 -0.82
CA LYS A 39 4.00 8.58 -1.96
C LYS A 39 3.84 7.71 -3.21
N HIS A 40 3.80 6.40 -3.05
CA HIS A 40 3.77 5.46 -4.17
C HIS A 40 2.36 5.07 -4.62
N THR A 41 1.33 5.47 -3.87
CA THR A 41 -0.06 5.15 -4.18
C THR A 41 -0.89 6.41 -4.29
N ASN A 42 -2.06 6.30 -4.94
CA ASN A 42 -2.98 7.41 -5.08
C ASN A 42 -4.31 7.06 -4.44
N TRP A 43 -4.83 7.95 -3.62
CA TRP A 43 -6.18 7.81 -3.07
C TRP A 43 -7.18 8.18 -4.15
N VAL A 44 -8.13 7.29 -4.41
CA VAL A 44 -9.22 7.52 -5.36
C VAL A 44 -10.54 7.30 -4.62
N GLU A 45 -11.34 8.35 -4.53
CA GLU A 45 -12.66 8.26 -3.93
C GLU A 45 -13.65 7.68 -4.92
N ASN A 46 -14.58 6.87 -4.40
CA ASN A 46 -15.67 6.34 -5.20
C ASN A 46 -16.96 7.08 -4.82
N PRO A 47 -17.42 8.03 -5.67
CA PRO A 47 -18.59 8.85 -5.34
C PRO A 47 -19.90 8.07 -5.31
N ASN A 48 -19.90 6.82 -5.81
CA ASN A 48 -21.08 5.97 -5.78
C ASN A 48 -21.26 5.22 -4.46
N TYR A 49 -20.28 5.31 -3.56
CA TYR A 49 -20.33 4.64 -2.27
C TYR A 49 -20.11 5.66 -1.14
N GLN A 50 -21.12 5.81 -0.30
CA GLN A 50 -21.04 6.60 0.92
C GLN A 50 -21.47 5.73 2.09
N ASP A 51 -20.89 5.96 3.26
CA ASP A 51 -21.35 5.29 4.46
C ASP A 51 -22.61 5.98 5.02
N GLY A 52 -23.13 5.48 6.13
CA GLY A 52 -24.32 6.05 6.76
C GLY A 52 -24.14 7.46 7.31
N ASN A 53 -22.92 7.95 7.40
CA ASN A 53 -22.59 9.29 7.86
C ASN A 53 -22.31 10.26 6.70
N GLY A 54 -22.41 9.80 5.45
CA GLY A 54 -22.15 10.60 4.27
C GLY A 54 -20.69 10.69 3.87
N GLU A 55 -19.79 9.94 4.51
CA GLU A 55 -18.39 9.91 4.13
C GLU A 55 -18.19 9.10 2.86
N LEU A 56 -17.39 9.65 1.94
CA LEU A 56 -17.07 8.96 0.70
C LEU A 56 -16.09 7.81 0.93
N TRP A 57 -16.38 6.67 0.36
CA TRP A 57 -15.47 5.54 0.36
C TRP A 57 -14.50 5.65 -0.82
N GLY A 58 -13.35 5.05 -0.67
CA GLY A 58 -12.36 5.06 -1.72
C GLY A 58 -11.33 3.96 -1.48
N SER A 59 -10.29 3.99 -2.29
CA SER A 59 -9.19 3.04 -2.16
C SER A 59 -7.90 3.67 -2.64
N TYR A 60 -6.79 3.14 -2.16
CA TYR A 60 -5.49 3.49 -2.70
C TYR A 60 -5.24 2.67 -3.97
N LYS A 61 -4.69 3.31 -4.98
CA LYS A 61 -4.36 2.69 -6.26
C LYS A 61 -2.87 2.73 -6.50
N TYR A 62 -2.32 1.65 -7.03
CA TYR A 62 -0.96 1.57 -7.49
C TYR A 62 -0.97 1.06 -8.93
N LYS A 63 -0.50 1.88 -9.86
CA LYS A 63 -0.51 1.57 -11.31
C LYS A 63 -1.89 1.11 -11.79
N GLY A 64 -2.94 1.76 -11.30
CA GLY A 64 -4.32 1.47 -11.68
C GLY A 64 -4.97 0.29 -10.96
N LYS A 65 -4.27 -0.37 -10.06
CA LYS A 65 -4.79 -1.52 -9.31
C LYS A 65 -5.09 -1.14 -7.87
N THR A 66 -6.15 -1.70 -7.31
CA THR A 66 -6.54 -1.42 -5.94
C THR A 66 -5.59 -2.12 -4.95
N VAL A 67 -5.08 -1.36 -3.99
CA VAL A 67 -4.25 -1.89 -2.90
C VAL A 67 -5.17 -2.33 -1.77
N PHE A 68 -5.09 -3.59 -1.34
CA PHE A 68 -5.91 -4.09 -0.24
C PHE A 68 -5.11 -4.37 1.03
N PHE A 69 -3.79 -4.41 0.95
CA PHE A 69 -2.93 -4.40 2.13
C PHE A 69 -1.56 -3.82 1.79
N HIS A 70 -0.87 -3.35 2.80
CA HIS A 70 0.52 -2.90 2.64
C HIS A 70 1.28 -3.12 3.95
N TYR A 71 2.58 -3.30 3.83
CA TYR A 71 3.50 -3.33 4.96
C TYR A 71 4.92 -3.09 4.45
N CYS A 72 5.85 -2.85 5.38
CA CYS A 72 7.26 -2.77 5.04
C CYS A 72 8.00 -3.96 5.63
N LYS A 73 9.02 -4.44 4.93
CA LYS A 73 9.92 -5.46 5.45
C LYS A 73 11.34 -5.19 5.00
N ASP A 74 12.30 -5.70 5.74
CA ASP A 74 13.70 -5.58 5.36
C ASP A 74 14.14 -6.75 4.46
N SER A 75 15.39 -6.70 4.01
CA SER A 75 15.94 -7.73 3.13
C SER A 75 16.14 -9.08 3.83
N PHE A 76 16.06 -9.11 5.15
CA PHE A 76 16.13 -10.34 5.94
C PHE A 76 14.75 -10.95 6.22
N GLY A 77 13.69 -10.32 5.72
CA GLY A 77 12.32 -10.81 5.90
C GLY A 77 11.61 -10.32 7.16
N LYS A 78 12.25 -9.45 7.93
CA LYS A 78 11.63 -8.88 9.13
C LYS A 78 10.59 -7.83 8.74
N ILE A 79 9.37 -7.97 9.25
CA ILE A 79 8.32 -6.99 9.02
C ILE A 79 8.54 -5.79 9.92
N ILE A 80 8.47 -4.59 9.35
CA ILE A 80 8.70 -3.31 10.06
C ILE A 80 7.35 -2.58 9.99
N ARG A 81 6.47 -2.52 9.72
CA ARG A 81 5.24 -1.70 9.68
C ARG A 81 5.54 -0.19 9.45
#